data_53bf52398c5fcc7078bee5676030f0be
#
_entry.id   53bf52398c5fcc7078bee5676030f0be
#
_cell.length_a   1.000
_cell.length_b   1.000
_cell.length_c   1.000
_cell.angle_alpha   90.00
_cell.angle_beta   90.00
_cell.angle_gamma   90.00
#
_symmetry.space_group_name_H-M   'P 1'
#
loop_
_entity.id
_entity.type
_entity.pdbx_description
1 polymer ?
#
loop_
_entity_poly.entity_id
_entity_poly.type
_entity_poly.pdbx_seq_one_letter_code
_entity_poly.pdbx_strand_id
1 'polypeptide(L)'
;RLRVEVVQAAMDDLSALRDEAFDIVHQPVSTCYVASLEPVFREVARVLRDGGLYVSQHKQPTSLQVSHRDRRDRYVVGVEYFHEGPLPEVPDRSYREDGTVEFLHRWEQLVGALCQTGFVIEDLREPLRADRAAQPGDFRHRGRFVPPYVRLKARRTARSESRAASPLWTPET
;
A
#
# COMPACT_ATOMS: atom_id res chain seq x y z
N ARG A 1 -9.15 2.31 31.57
CA ARG A 1 -7.98 3.00 31.05
C ARG A 1 -7.29 2.05 30.08
N LEU A 2 -7.16 2.44 28.80
CA LEU A 2 -6.41 1.64 27.83
C LEU A 2 -4.91 1.69 28.21
N ARG A 3 -4.24 0.53 28.13
CA ARG A 3 -2.80 0.44 28.26
C ARG A 3 -2.21 0.52 26.85
N VAL A 4 -1.31 1.47 26.62
CA VAL A 4 -0.59 1.66 25.36
C VAL A 4 0.89 1.49 25.67
N GLU A 5 1.56 0.69 24.85
CA GLU A 5 3.01 0.54 24.80
C GLU A 5 3.50 1.13 23.49
N VAL A 6 4.59 1.90 23.53
CA VAL A 6 5.19 2.53 22.36
C VAL A 6 6.57 1.91 22.11
N VAL A 7 6.76 1.34 20.93
CA VAL A 7 8.03 0.76 20.48
C VAL A 7 8.48 1.50 19.24
N GLN A 8 9.71 2.01 19.23
CA GLN A 8 10.32 2.60 18.05
C GLN A 8 10.98 1.48 17.23
N ALA A 9 10.50 1.30 15.98
CA ALA A 9 11.02 0.28 15.06
C ALA A 9 10.81 0.74 13.60
N ALA A 10 11.58 0.17 12.68
CA ALA A 10 11.29 0.28 11.26
C ALA A 10 10.15 -0.69 10.89
N MET A 11 9.33 -0.35 9.88
CA MET A 11 8.18 -1.21 9.53
C MET A 11 8.59 -2.54 8.87
N ASP A 12 9.80 -2.60 8.35
CA ASP A 12 10.44 -3.78 7.75
C ASP A 12 11.37 -4.53 8.73
N ASP A 13 11.48 -4.03 9.97
CA ASP A 13 12.18 -4.67 11.07
C ASP A 13 11.42 -4.47 12.38
N LEU A 14 10.56 -5.41 12.72
CA LEU A 14 9.81 -5.48 13.97
C LEU A 14 10.43 -6.48 14.96
N SER A 15 11.73 -6.74 14.88
CA SER A 15 12.43 -7.75 15.71
C SER A 15 12.26 -7.56 17.22
N ALA A 16 11.98 -6.33 17.66
CA ALA A 16 11.63 -6.02 19.05
C ALA A 16 10.27 -6.62 19.48
N LEU A 17 9.42 -7.04 18.54
CA LEU A 17 8.12 -7.64 18.80
C LEU A 17 8.19 -9.16 18.60
N ARG A 18 7.51 -9.90 19.52
CA ARG A 18 7.48 -11.37 19.46
C ARG A 18 6.63 -11.87 18.30
N ASP A 19 6.96 -13.05 17.81
CA ASP A 19 6.14 -13.78 16.85
C ASP A 19 4.75 -14.03 17.44
N GLU A 20 3.74 -13.99 16.57
CA GLU A 20 2.35 -14.35 16.89
C GLU A 20 1.76 -13.61 18.11
N ALA A 21 2.24 -12.40 18.38
CA ALA A 21 1.84 -11.61 19.55
C ALA A 21 0.53 -10.84 19.37
N PHE A 22 0.06 -10.65 18.14
CA PHE A 22 -1.05 -9.75 17.85
C PHE A 22 -2.20 -10.45 17.13
N ASP A 23 -3.43 -10.05 17.49
CA ASP A 23 -4.67 -10.42 16.81
C ASP A 23 -4.94 -9.57 15.57
N ILE A 24 -4.56 -8.31 15.66
CA ILE A 24 -4.80 -7.30 14.62
C ILE A 24 -3.56 -6.44 14.48
N VAL A 25 -3.13 -6.22 13.25
CA VAL A 25 -2.18 -5.17 12.88
C VAL A 25 -2.94 -4.15 12.04
N HIS A 26 -2.87 -2.89 12.44
CA HIS A 26 -3.42 -1.76 11.67
C HIS A 26 -2.27 -0.87 11.19
N GLN A 27 -2.16 -0.74 9.87
CA GLN A 27 -1.15 0.10 9.25
C GLN A 27 -1.83 1.21 8.43
N PRO A 28 -1.82 2.47 8.90
CA PRO A 28 -2.24 3.62 8.10
C PRO A 28 -1.24 3.87 6.96
N VAL A 29 -1.49 4.87 6.13
CA VAL A 29 -0.65 5.18 4.96
C VAL A 29 0.81 5.41 5.36
N SER A 30 1.66 4.42 5.09
CA SER A 30 3.10 4.48 5.39
C SER A 30 3.95 3.63 4.44
N THR A 31 3.35 2.66 3.77
CA THR A 31 4.09 1.75 2.87
C THR A 31 4.76 2.45 1.68
N CYS A 32 4.30 3.63 1.31
CA CYS A 32 4.95 4.44 0.27
C CYS A 32 6.34 4.97 0.67
N TYR A 33 6.76 4.85 1.93
CA TYR A 33 8.07 5.33 2.40
C TYR A 33 9.16 4.26 2.39
N VAL A 34 8.86 3.03 2.01
CA VAL A 34 9.84 1.95 1.87
C VAL A 34 10.01 1.55 0.41
N ALA A 35 11.22 1.17 0.04
CA ALA A 35 11.51 0.75 -1.33
C ALA A 35 10.93 -0.63 -1.67
N SER A 36 10.74 -1.51 -0.68
CA SER A 36 10.21 -2.87 -0.86
C SER A 36 9.12 -3.18 0.16
N LEU A 37 8.03 -3.79 -0.29
CA LEU A 37 6.90 -4.18 0.56
C LEU A 37 7.05 -5.59 1.16
N GLU A 38 7.78 -6.47 0.51
CA GLU A 38 7.88 -7.87 0.94
C GLU A 38 8.45 -8.00 2.36
N PRO A 39 9.54 -7.31 2.76
CA PRO A 39 10.03 -7.35 4.14
C PRO A 39 8.98 -6.86 5.14
N VAL A 40 8.26 -5.76 4.82
CA VAL A 40 7.19 -5.22 5.67
C VAL A 40 6.09 -6.25 5.89
N PHE A 41 5.58 -6.85 4.82
CA PHE A 41 4.48 -7.83 4.93
C PHE A 41 4.93 -9.14 5.59
N ARG A 42 6.20 -9.50 5.44
CA ARG A 42 6.79 -10.65 6.17
C ARG A 42 6.83 -10.39 7.67
N GLU A 43 7.22 -9.20 8.10
CA GLU A 43 7.23 -8.82 9.51
C GLU A 43 5.80 -8.71 10.07
N VAL A 44 4.87 -8.12 9.34
CA VAL A 44 3.44 -8.11 9.72
C VAL A 44 2.91 -9.54 9.87
N ALA A 45 3.23 -10.45 8.94
CA ALA A 45 2.82 -11.85 9.03
C ALA A 45 3.46 -12.55 10.23
N ARG A 46 4.72 -12.25 10.56
CA ARG A 46 5.42 -12.85 11.70
C ARG A 46 4.79 -12.46 13.03
N VAL A 47 4.49 -11.21 13.23
CA VAL A 47 3.93 -10.71 14.50
C VAL A 47 2.45 -11.02 14.69
N LEU A 48 1.69 -11.26 13.62
CA LEU A 48 0.31 -11.70 13.69
C LEU A 48 0.24 -13.19 14.02
N ARG A 49 -0.70 -13.58 14.89
CA ARG A 49 -1.06 -14.99 15.08
C ARG A 49 -1.78 -15.55 13.86
N ASP A 50 -1.87 -16.86 13.76
CA ASP A 50 -2.71 -17.52 12.77
C ASP A 50 -4.16 -17.04 12.85
N GLY A 51 -4.75 -16.76 11.70
CA GLY A 51 -6.08 -16.16 11.60
C GLY A 51 -6.15 -14.69 11.99
N GLY A 52 -5.05 -14.06 12.38
CA GLY A 52 -4.96 -12.64 12.71
C GLY A 52 -5.27 -11.74 11.51
N LEU A 53 -5.73 -10.54 11.79
CA LEU A 53 -6.15 -9.58 10.77
C LEU A 53 -5.09 -8.51 10.53
N TYR A 54 -4.80 -8.25 9.25
CA TYR A 54 -4.09 -7.09 8.79
C TYR A 54 -5.06 -6.12 8.11
N VAL A 55 -5.19 -4.93 8.67
CA VAL A 55 -6.03 -3.85 8.13
C VAL A 55 -5.13 -2.70 7.75
N SER A 56 -5.05 -2.38 6.46
CA SER A 56 -4.09 -1.40 5.97
C SER A 56 -4.73 -0.39 5.01
N GLN A 57 -4.07 0.76 4.88
CA GLN A 57 -4.38 1.73 3.85
C GLN A 57 -3.08 2.12 3.15
N HIS A 58 -3.10 2.09 1.83
CA HIS A 58 -1.97 2.40 0.97
C HIS A 58 -2.30 3.55 0.03
N LYS A 59 -1.29 4.26 -0.46
CA LYS A 59 -1.47 5.15 -1.62
C LYS A 59 -1.80 4.30 -2.84
N GLN A 60 -2.84 4.69 -3.56
CA GLN A 60 -3.28 3.96 -4.75
C GLN A 60 -2.25 4.18 -5.88
N PRO A 61 -1.79 3.12 -6.57
CA PRO A 61 -0.67 3.23 -7.52
C PRO A 61 -0.88 4.27 -8.63
N THR A 62 -2.05 4.27 -9.29
CA THR A 62 -2.35 5.24 -10.35
C THR A 62 -2.31 6.69 -9.84
N SER A 63 -2.68 6.90 -8.58
CA SER A 63 -2.62 8.22 -7.98
C SER A 63 -1.18 8.75 -7.87
N LEU A 64 -0.22 7.88 -7.65
CA LEU A 64 1.20 8.24 -7.58
C LEU A 64 1.81 8.50 -8.97
N GLN A 65 1.18 8.02 -10.03
CA GLN A 65 1.62 8.22 -11.42
C GLN A 65 1.16 9.56 -12.01
N VAL A 66 0.20 10.24 -11.40
CA VAL A 66 -0.24 11.55 -11.88
C VAL A 66 0.85 12.59 -11.66
N SER A 67 1.28 13.24 -12.73
CA SER A 67 2.38 14.19 -12.72
C SER A 67 1.94 15.66 -12.74
N HIS A 68 0.88 16.00 -13.47
CA HIS A 68 0.40 17.36 -13.62
C HIS A 68 -1.05 17.41 -14.13
N ARG A 69 -1.60 18.61 -14.24
CA ARG A 69 -2.82 18.90 -14.99
C ARG A 69 -2.47 19.57 -16.31
N ASP A 70 -3.14 19.17 -17.37
CA ASP A 70 -2.99 19.82 -18.66
C ASP A 70 -3.76 21.18 -18.73
N ARG A 71 -3.69 21.83 -19.88
CA ARG A 71 -4.37 23.12 -20.12
C ARG A 71 -5.92 23.02 -20.08
N ARG A 72 -6.46 21.82 -20.03
CA ARG A 72 -7.91 21.54 -19.91
C ARG A 72 -8.27 20.98 -18.53
N ASP A 73 -7.40 21.18 -17.54
CA ASP A 73 -7.54 20.68 -16.17
C ASP A 73 -7.67 19.15 -16.04
N ARG A 74 -7.19 18.38 -17.02
CA ARG A 74 -7.17 16.93 -16.94
C ARG A 74 -5.91 16.44 -16.24
N TYR A 75 -6.05 15.45 -15.38
CA TYR A 75 -4.91 14.80 -14.71
C TYR A 75 -4.17 13.89 -15.68
N VAL A 76 -2.87 14.07 -15.78
CA VAL A 76 -2.00 13.36 -16.71
C VAL A 76 -1.16 12.34 -15.96
N VAL A 77 -1.23 11.07 -16.39
CA VAL A 77 -0.33 10.02 -15.97
C VAL A 77 1.01 10.26 -16.67
N GLY A 78 2.02 10.66 -15.90
CA GLY A 78 3.34 11.03 -16.44
C GLY A 78 4.51 10.34 -15.73
N VAL A 79 4.25 9.55 -14.67
CA VAL A 79 5.25 8.66 -14.08
C VAL A 79 5.04 7.26 -14.66
N GLU A 80 6.12 6.64 -15.11
CA GLU A 80 6.08 5.30 -15.69
C GLU A 80 5.55 4.27 -14.68
N TYR A 81 4.76 3.30 -15.16
CA TYR A 81 4.19 2.25 -14.30
C TYR A 81 5.28 1.37 -13.67
N PHE A 82 6.35 1.12 -14.39
CA PHE A 82 7.50 0.33 -13.93
C PHE A 82 8.66 1.21 -13.42
N HIS A 83 8.33 2.44 -12.97
CA HIS A 83 9.34 3.31 -12.36
C HIS A 83 10.00 2.61 -11.16
N GLU A 84 11.32 2.66 -11.10
CA GLU A 84 12.13 2.13 -10.01
C GLU A 84 12.77 3.24 -9.20
N GLY A 85 12.94 3.00 -7.91
CA GLY A 85 13.53 3.97 -6.99
C GLY A 85 12.55 5.05 -6.49
N PRO A 86 13.08 6.11 -5.90
CA PRO A 86 12.30 7.24 -5.40
C PRO A 86 11.47 7.88 -6.50
N LEU A 87 10.22 8.22 -6.19
CA LEU A 87 9.35 8.91 -7.13
C LEU A 87 9.93 10.27 -7.54
N PRO A 88 9.89 10.63 -8.85
CA PRO A 88 10.41 11.89 -9.31
C PRO A 88 9.57 13.07 -8.81
N GLU A 89 10.19 14.25 -8.74
CA GLU A 89 9.47 15.49 -8.52
C GLU A 89 8.51 15.76 -9.69
N VAL A 90 7.29 16.14 -9.36
CA VAL A 90 6.22 16.42 -10.32
C VAL A 90 5.48 17.70 -9.95
N PRO A 91 4.91 18.44 -10.93
CA PRO A 91 4.16 19.66 -10.67
C PRO A 91 2.92 19.48 -9.79
N ASP A 92 2.18 18.36 -9.93
CA ASP A 92 1.03 18.05 -9.06
C ASP A 92 1.49 17.31 -7.82
N ARG A 93 1.64 18.01 -6.71
CA ARG A 93 2.04 17.47 -5.42
C ARG A 93 0.85 17.21 -4.47
N SER A 94 -0.38 17.32 -4.95
CA SER A 94 -1.57 17.26 -4.09
C SER A 94 -1.71 15.95 -3.28
N TYR A 95 -1.03 14.86 -3.71
CA TYR A 95 -0.97 13.56 -3.00
C TYR A 95 0.44 13.20 -2.52
N ARG A 96 1.38 14.13 -2.65
CA ARG A 96 2.74 13.97 -2.12
C ARG A 96 2.85 14.62 -0.75
N GLU A 97 3.72 14.08 0.06
CA GLU A 97 4.04 14.63 1.36
C GLU A 97 5.38 15.37 1.29
N ASP A 98 5.39 16.62 1.73
CA ASP A 98 6.58 17.45 1.67
C ASP A 98 7.68 16.93 2.59
N GLY A 99 8.91 16.92 2.09
CA GLY A 99 10.08 16.47 2.84
C GLY A 99 10.20 14.96 2.98
N THR A 100 9.38 14.17 2.28
CA THR A 100 9.46 12.70 2.31
C THR A 100 9.97 12.14 0.98
N VAL A 101 10.57 10.95 1.07
CA VAL A 101 10.91 10.11 -0.08
C VAL A 101 9.81 9.08 -0.23
N GLU A 102 9.17 9.05 -1.39
CA GLU A 102 8.07 8.12 -1.67
C GLU A 102 8.42 7.19 -2.83
N PHE A 103 7.85 5.99 -2.81
CA PHE A 103 8.02 4.94 -3.80
C PHE A 103 6.68 4.55 -4.43
N LEU A 104 6.69 4.23 -5.72
CA LEU A 104 5.55 3.66 -6.43
C LEU A 104 5.54 2.14 -6.21
N HIS A 105 4.50 1.64 -5.55
CA HIS A 105 4.25 0.21 -5.46
C HIS A 105 3.10 -0.16 -6.40
N ARG A 106 3.38 -0.99 -7.41
CA ARG A 106 2.38 -1.50 -8.34
C ARG A 106 1.40 -2.45 -7.63
N TRP A 107 0.26 -2.70 -8.25
CA TRP A 107 -0.73 -3.65 -7.72
C TRP A 107 -0.15 -5.05 -7.49
N GLU A 108 0.72 -5.52 -8.37
CA GLU A 108 1.47 -6.76 -8.18
C GLU A 108 2.28 -6.76 -6.89
N GLN A 109 2.95 -5.65 -6.58
CA GLN A 109 3.75 -5.53 -5.37
C GLN A 109 2.88 -5.39 -4.11
N LEU A 110 1.74 -4.68 -4.19
CA LEU A 110 0.82 -4.55 -3.06
C LEU A 110 0.04 -5.84 -2.78
N VAL A 111 -0.63 -6.36 -3.79
CA VAL A 111 -1.53 -7.52 -3.67
C VAL A 111 -0.74 -8.82 -3.71
N GLY A 112 0.18 -8.94 -4.67
CA GLY A 112 1.00 -10.15 -4.86
C GLY A 112 1.90 -10.43 -3.66
N ALA A 113 2.60 -9.42 -3.14
CA ALA A 113 3.46 -9.61 -1.97
C ALA A 113 2.67 -10.00 -0.71
N LEU A 114 1.45 -9.46 -0.50
CA LEU A 114 0.58 -9.92 0.58
C LEU A 114 0.25 -11.41 0.44
N CYS A 115 -0.18 -11.85 -0.75
CA CYS A 115 -0.50 -13.25 -1.00
C CYS A 115 0.72 -14.16 -0.80
N GLN A 116 1.90 -13.73 -1.27
CA GLN A 116 3.16 -14.48 -1.15
C GLN A 116 3.66 -14.59 0.30
N THR A 117 3.31 -13.62 1.15
CA THR A 117 3.68 -13.61 2.57
C THR A 117 2.67 -14.30 3.48
N GLY A 118 1.68 -15.00 2.91
CA GLY A 118 0.75 -15.85 3.65
C GLY A 118 -0.55 -15.16 4.06
N PHE A 119 -0.96 -14.13 3.33
CA PHE A 119 -2.26 -13.50 3.54
C PHE A 119 -3.29 -13.91 2.49
N VAL A 120 -4.55 -14.02 2.94
CA VAL A 120 -5.74 -14.04 2.08
C VAL A 120 -6.42 -12.68 2.19
N ILE A 121 -6.62 -12.01 1.07
CA ILE A 121 -7.31 -10.72 1.02
C ILE A 121 -8.81 -10.99 1.11
N GLU A 122 -9.46 -10.46 2.15
CA GLU A 122 -10.89 -10.60 2.39
C GLU A 122 -11.72 -9.44 1.84
N ASP A 123 -11.12 -8.24 1.79
CA ASP A 123 -11.82 -7.05 1.26
C ASP A 123 -10.81 -6.02 0.72
N LEU A 124 -11.23 -5.30 -0.33
CA LEU A 124 -10.51 -4.17 -0.90
C LEU A 124 -11.50 -3.04 -1.10
N ARG A 125 -11.15 -1.84 -0.61
CA ARG A 125 -11.98 -0.64 -0.73
C ARG A 125 -11.15 0.55 -1.21
N GLU A 126 -11.71 1.33 -2.09
CA GLU A 126 -11.20 2.65 -2.46
C GLU A 126 -12.11 3.70 -1.81
N PRO A 127 -11.67 4.34 -0.72
CA PRO A 127 -12.51 5.29 -0.01
C PRO A 127 -12.80 6.52 -0.88
N LEU A 128 -14.07 6.90 -0.95
CA LEU A 128 -14.49 8.10 -1.66
C LEU A 128 -13.87 9.35 -1.01
N ARG A 129 -12.94 9.96 -1.70
CA ARG A 129 -12.26 11.21 -1.31
C ARG A 129 -12.48 12.30 -2.36
N ALA A 130 -13.69 12.36 -2.91
CA ALA A 130 -14.08 13.28 -3.96
C ALA A 130 -15.09 14.31 -3.47
N ASP A 131 -15.04 15.50 -4.05
CA ASP A 131 -16.04 16.55 -3.86
C ASP A 131 -16.29 17.22 -5.21
N ARG A 132 -17.55 17.25 -5.65
CA ARG A 132 -17.92 17.87 -6.93
C ARG A 132 -17.79 19.39 -6.93
N ALA A 133 -17.83 20.01 -5.76
CA ALA A 133 -17.66 21.45 -5.60
C ALA A 133 -16.18 21.89 -5.49
N ALA A 134 -15.25 20.92 -5.30
CA ALA A 134 -13.83 21.23 -5.19
C ALA A 134 -13.26 21.77 -6.52
N GLN A 135 -12.35 22.72 -6.40
CA GLN A 135 -11.72 23.37 -7.56
C GLN A 135 -10.59 22.50 -8.15
N PRO A 136 -10.31 22.63 -9.46
CA PRO A 136 -9.15 21.99 -10.07
C PRO A 136 -7.85 22.30 -9.30
N GLY A 137 -7.11 21.23 -8.94
CA GLY A 137 -5.91 21.31 -8.12
C GLY A 137 -6.10 20.93 -6.65
N ASP A 138 -7.32 20.96 -6.15
CA ASP A 138 -7.62 20.48 -4.81
C ASP A 138 -7.53 18.97 -4.72
N PHE A 139 -7.10 18.47 -3.55
CA PHE A 139 -7.07 17.04 -3.24
C PHE A 139 -8.40 16.34 -3.55
N ARG A 140 -9.53 16.94 -3.16
CA ARG A 140 -10.87 16.38 -3.38
C ARG A 140 -11.34 16.48 -4.82
N HIS A 141 -10.86 17.47 -5.59
CA HIS A 141 -11.12 17.53 -7.03
C HIS A 141 -10.39 16.37 -7.74
N ARG A 142 -9.11 16.16 -7.45
CA ARG A 142 -8.33 15.05 -8.00
C ARG A 142 -8.95 13.70 -7.65
N GLY A 143 -9.48 13.55 -6.43
CA GLY A 143 -10.15 12.34 -5.96
C GLY A 143 -11.39 11.93 -6.77
N ARG A 144 -11.93 12.83 -7.61
CA ARG A 144 -13.04 12.51 -8.54
C ARG A 144 -12.59 11.65 -9.72
N PHE A 145 -11.33 11.69 -10.07
CA PHE A 145 -10.75 11.05 -11.26
C PHE A 145 -9.80 9.92 -10.90
N VAL A 146 -9.06 10.09 -9.79
CA VAL A 146 -8.08 9.11 -9.31
C VAL A 146 -8.22 8.98 -7.80
N PRO A 147 -8.65 7.82 -7.28
CA PRO A 147 -8.75 7.62 -5.85
C PRO A 147 -7.36 7.71 -5.21
N PRO A 148 -7.20 8.45 -4.08
CA PRO A 148 -5.89 8.61 -3.45
C PRO A 148 -5.40 7.36 -2.74
N TYR A 149 -6.31 6.57 -2.23
CA TYR A 149 -6.00 5.47 -1.33
C TYR A 149 -6.76 4.20 -1.69
N VAL A 150 -6.15 3.07 -1.34
CA VAL A 150 -6.77 1.76 -1.27
C VAL A 150 -6.67 1.23 0.15
N ARG A 151 -7.72 0.60 0.64
CA ARG A 151 -7.76 -0.12 1.92
C ARG A 151 -7.85 -1.60 1.66
N LEU A 152 -7.07 -2.35 2.41
CA LEU A 152 -7.07 -3.81 2.35
C LEU A 152 -7.42 -4.36 3.73
N LYS A 153 -8.21 -5.42 3.73
CA LYS A 153 -8.41 -6.30 4.87
C LYS A 153 -7.90 -7.67 4.46
N ALA A 154 -6.89 -8.14 5.13
CA ALA A 154 -6.28 -9.43 4.84
C ALA A 154 -6.17 -10.26 6.11
N ARG A 155 -6.28 -11.59 5.96
CA ARG A 155 -6.16 -12.54 7.06
C ARG A 155 -4.89 -13.34 6.88
N ARG A 156 -4.07 -13.41 7.93
CA ARG A 156 -2.96 -14.34 7.96
C ARG A 156 -3.50 -15.77 7.95
N THR A 157 -3.00 -16.60 7.04
CA THR A 157 -3.26 -18.02 7.03
C THR A 157 -2.13 -18.77 7.71
N ALA A 158 -2.43 -19.89 8.36
CA ALA A 158 -1.41 -20.79 8.88
C ALA A 158 -0.38 -21.07 7.78
N ARG A 159 0.90 -21.06 8.10
CA ARG A 159 1.93 -21.56 7.21
C ARG A 159 1.59 -23.00 6.85
N SER A 160 0.86 -23.22 5.76
CA SER A 160 0.90 -24.52 5.11
C SER A 160 2.34 -24.72 4.67
N GLU A 161 2.93 -25.84 5.09
CA GLU A 161 4.23 -26.26 4.62
C GLU A 161 4.31 -25.97 3.12
N SER A 162 5.19 -25.03 2.76
CA SER A 162 5.59 -24.66 1.41
C SER A 162 4.66 -25.18 0.31
N ARG A 163 3.54 -24.51 0.10
CA ARG A 163 2.93 -24.56 -1.21
C ARG A 163 3.87 -23.73 -2.10
N ALA A 164 4.84 -24.42 -2.71
CA ALA A 164 5.60 -23.84 -3.80
C ALA A 164 4.57 -23.16 -4.71
N ALA A 165 4.68 -21.86 -4.89
CA ALA A 165 3.75 -21.13 -5.72
C ALA A 165 3.72 -21.88 -7.06
N SER A 166 2.58 -22.54 -7.35
CA SER A 166 2.38 -23.10 -8.68
C SER A 166 2.55 -21.92 -9.63
N PRO A 167 3.45 -22.01 -10.59
CA PRO A 167 3.59 -20.91 -11.54
C PRO A 167 2.21 -20.63 -12.13
N LEU A 168 1.88 -19.35 -12.27
CA LEU A 168 0.73 -18.96 -13.07
C LEU A 168 0.82 -19.73 -14.39
N TRP A 169 -0.27 -20.41 -14.77
CA TRP A 169 -0.30 -21.16 -16.02
C TRP A 169 0.10 -20.23 -17.18
N THR A 170 1.24 -20.52 -17.77
CA THR A 170 1.65 -19.90 -19.04
C THR A 170 1.29 -20.87 -20.14
N PRO A 171 0.49 -20.48 -21.18
CA PRO A 171 0.27 -21.33 -22.34
C PRO A 171 1.62 -21.70 -22.93
N GLU A 172 1.83 -22.97 -23.17
CA GLU A 172 2.96 -23.41 -23.99
C GLU A 172 2.79 -22.79 -25.38
N THR A 173 3.79 -21.99 -25.79
CA THR A 173 3.85 -21.41 -27.15
C THR A 173 4.18 -22.43 -28.19
#